data_78cb0090389e5886ec89cf0a41102058
#
_entry.id   78cb0090389e5886ec89cf0a41102058
#
_cell.length_a   1.000
_cell.length_b   1.000
_cell.length_c   1.000
_cell.angle_alpha   90.00
_cell.angle_beta   90.00
_cell.angle_gamma   90.00
#
_symmetry.space_group_name_H-M   'P 1'
#
loop_
_entity.id
_entity.type
_entity.pdbx_description
1 polymer ?
#
loop_
_entity_poly.entity_id
_entity_poly.type
_entity_poly.pdbx_seq_one_letter_code
_entity_poly.pdbx_strand_id
1 'polypeptide(L)' 'MSEKNIKLVIAEKPSVAQSIAKVIGADKREDGYLEGNGYIVSWCVGHL' A
#
# COMPACT_ATOMS: atom_id res chain seq x y z
N MET A 1 -1.48 -24.59 0.05
CA MET A 1 -1.64 -23.92 0.44
C MET A 1 -1.37 -22.89 0.01
N SER A 2 -1.65 -22.22 -0.07
CA SER A 2 -1.34 -21.22 -0.51
C SER A 2 -0.98 -20.28 0.27
N GLU A 3 0.06 -19.86 0.28
CA GLU A 3 0.39 -18.92 1.07
C GLU A 3 0.19 -17.69 0.47
N LYS A 4 -0.27 -16.74 0.94
CA LYS A 4 -0.38 -15.52 0.50
C LYS A 4 0.72 -14.76 0.90
N ASN A 5 1.66 -14.47 0.14
CA ASN A 5 2.79 -13.66 0.51
C ASN A 5 2.45 -12.25 0.23
N ILE A 6 1.95 -11.54 1.17
CA ILE A 6 1.59 -10.15 1.02
C ILE A 6 2.75 -9.29 1.41
N LYS A 7 3.12 -8.35 0.56
CA LYS A 7 4.22 -7.46 0.85
C LYS A 7 3.70 -6.13 1.31
N LEU A 8 4.26 -5.64 2.37
CA LEU A 8 3.83 -4.38 2.96
C LEU A 8 4.78 -3.28 2.55
N VAL A 9 4.26 -2.20 2.03
CA VAL A 9 5.06 -1.07 1.62
C VAL A 9 4.60 0.14 2.40
N ILE A 10 5.50 0.82 3.06
CA ILE A 10 5.17 2.00 3.85
C ILE A 10 5.81 3.22 3.19
N ALA A 11 5.01 4.19 2.85
CA ALA A 11 5.51 5.41 2.24
C ALA A 11 5.46 6.53 3.25
N GLU A 12 6.20 7.58 3.02
CA GLU A 12 6.19 8.68 3.93
C GLU A 12 4.97 9.52 3.78
N LYS A 13 4.39 9.62 2.62
CA LYS A 13 3.26 10.48 2.38
C LYS A 13 2.23 9.75 1.57
N PRO A 14 0.97 10.14 1.69
CA PRO A 14 -0.08 9.48 0.94
C PRO A 14 0.12 9.58 -0.57
N SER A 15 0.64 10.70 -1.04
CA SER A 15 0.84 10.86 -2.47
C SER A 15 1.89 9.89 -2.99
N VAL A 16 2.90 9.62 -2.21
CA VAL A 16 3.92 8.68 -2.59
C VAL A 16 3.34 7.28 -2.58
N ALA A 17 2.53 6.98 -1.59
CA ALA A 17 1.89 5.67 -1.51
C ALA A 17 1.02 5.44 -2.74
N GLN A 18 0.31 6.44 -3.18
CA GLN A 18 -0.53 6.31 -4.35
C GLN A 18 0.30 6.08 -5.60
N SER A 19 1.43 6.73 -5.71
CA SER A 19 2.29 6.54 -6.86
C SER A 19 2.84 5.12 -6.89
N ILE A 20 3.27 4.64 -5.75
CA ILE A 20 3.79 3.29 -5.66
C ILE A 20 2.70 2.29 -5.99
N ALA A 21 1.52 2.49 -5.41
CA ALA A 21 0.41 1.58 -5.61
C ALA A 21 0.02 1.50 -7.08
N LYS A 22 0.10 2.62 -7.77
CA LYS A 22 -0.24 2.64 -9.16
C LYS A 22 0.72 1.81 -9.96
N VAL A 23 1.97 1.86 -9.64
CA VAL A 23 2.99 1.11 -10.36
C VAL A 23 2.83 -0.38 -10.13
N ILE A 24 2.54 -0.80 -8.92
CA ILE A 24 2.47 -2.22 -8.62
C ILE A 24 1.06 -2.78 -8.73
N GLY A 25 0.10 -1.95 -9.04
CA GLY A 25 -1.25 -2.45 -9.24
C GLY A 25 -2.08 -2.58 -7.98
N ALA A 26 -1.64 -1.99 -6.89
CA ALA A 26 -2.36 -2.06 -5.63
C ALA A 26 -3.28 -0.86 -5.52
N ASP A 27 -4.27 -0.79 -6.38
CA ASP A 27 -5.07 0.40 -6.44
C ASP A 27 -6.42 0.28 -5.75
N LYS A 28 -6.65 -0.75 -5.00
CA LYS A 28 -7.88 -0.86 -4.28
C LYS A 28 -7.76 -0.03 -3.03
N ARG A 29 -8.58 1.04 -2.92
CA ARG A 29 -8.44 1.92 -1.82
C ARG A 29 -9.17 1.43 -0.63
N GLU A 30 -8.52 1.29 0.47
CA GLU A 30 -9.10 0.88 1.71
C GLU A 30 -8.92 1.99 2.73
N ASP A 31 -9.43 1.76 3.92
CA ASP A 31 -9.35 2.77 4.94
C ASP A 31 -7.95 2.84 5.48
N GLY A 32 -7.17 3.76 5.02
CA GLY A 32 -5.81 3.95 5.51
C GLY A 32 -4.74 3.20 4.74
N TYR A 33 -5.09 2.55 3.64
CA TYR A 33 -4.09 1.86 2.88
C TYR A 33 -4.62 1.51 1.50
N LEU A 34 -3.74 1.06 0.64
CA LEU A 34 -4.11 0.63 -0.70
C LEU A 34 -3.69 -0.82 -0.84
N GLU A 35 -4.49 -1.60 -1.50
CA GLU A 35 -4.23 -3.00 -1.57
C GLU A 35 -4.44 -3.53 -2.96
N GLY A 36 -3.79 -4.56 -3.34
CA GLY A 36 -3.98 -5.21 -4.61
C GLY A 36 -2.72 -5.89 -5.07
N ASN A 37 -2.89 -6.86 -5.94
CA ASN A 37 -1.78 -7.56 -6.55
C ASN A 37 -0.79 -8.12 -5.54
N GLY A 38 -1.27 -8.48 -4.36
CA GLY A 38 -0.40 -9.07 -3.35
C GLY A 38 0.40 -8.06 -2.55
N TYR A 39 0.03 -6.76 -2.65
CA TYR A 39 0.73 -5.73 -1.91
C TYR A 39 -0.24 -4.95 -1.06
N ILE A 40 0.26 -4.42 0.01
CA ILE A 40 -0.48 -3.49 0.83
C ILE A 40 0.42 -2.28 0.97
N VAL A 41 -0.06 -1.12 0.53
CA VAL A 41 0.71 0.10 0.57
C VAL A 41 0.06 1.04 1.55
N SER A 42 0.79 1.46 2.55
CA SER A 42 0.28 2.37 3.54
C SER A 42 1.21 3.57 3.64
N TRP A 43 0.89 4.51 4.50
CA TRP A 43 1.71 5.68 4.65
C TRP A 43 1.62 6.15 6.08
N CYS A 44 2.55 6.97 6.48
CA CYS A 44 2.58 7.49 7.81
C CYS A 44 1.56 8.57 7.93
N VAL A 45 0.68 8.44 8.92
CA VAL A 45 -0.27 9.49 9.15
C VAL A 45 0.08 10.10 10.44
N GLY A 46 0.00 11.24 10.64
CA GLY A 46 0.38 11.84 11.83
C GLY A 46 1.84 12.00 11.84
N HIS A 47 2.43 12.74 12.64
CA HIS A 47 3.79 12.85 12.63
C HIS A 47 4.27 13.07 13.96
N LEU A 48 5.48 12.98 14.15
CA LEU A 48 6.01 12.99 15.44
C LEU A 48 6.38 14.29 15.88
#